data_dd799bd92c9bfc1979582979e19a6cde
#
_entry.id   dd799bd92c9bfc1979582979e19a6cde
#
_cell.length_a   1.000
_cell.length_b   1.000
_cell.length_c   1.000
_cell.angle_alpha   90.00
_cell.angle_beta   90.00
_cell.angle_gamma   90.00
#
_symmetry.space_group_name_H-M   'P 1'
#
loop_
_entity.id
_entity.type
_entity.pdbx_description
1 polymer ?
#
loop_
_entity_poly.entity_id
_entity_poly.type
_entity_poly.pdbx_seq_one_letter_code
_entity_poly.pdbx_strand_id
1 'polypeptide(L)'
;MVPRILIVDDERDFVELVQFRLGALGYEFIVASDGVQALSQARQFKPDLILLDILLPDLDGLSVCEILRRQPSTRKIPIIFMSALSGDVTKRTVAMHAEDFFTKPLDLPRLERRIADLLHREPSTVNGAEPKRP
;
A
#
# COMPACT_ATOMS: atom_id res chain seq x y z
N MET A 1 -3.68 -13.96 -11.98
CA MET A 1 -2.50 -13.10 -12.02
C MET A 1 -1.99 -12.84 -10.61
N VAL A 2 -0.68 -12.71 -10.48
CA VAL A 2 -0.07 -12.46 -9.18
C VAL A 2 -0.20 -10.97 -8.84
N PRO A 3 -0.76 -10.63 -7.70
CA PRO A 3 -0.85 -9.21 -7.30
C PRO A 3 0.54 -8.62 -7.05
N ARG A 4 0.72 -7.37 -7.46
CA ARG A 4 1.96 -6.64 -7.26
C ARG A 4 1.74 -5.50 -6.28
N ILE A 5 2.67 -5.38 -5.34
CA ILE A 5 2.62 -4.38 -4.28
C ILE A 5 3.81 -3.44 -4.46
N LEU A 6 3.53 -2.15 -4.52
CA LEU A 6 4.58 -1.14 -4.50
C LEU A 6 4.86 -0.77 -3.05
N ILE A 7 6.11 -0.97 -2.61
CA ILE A 7 6.54 -0.59 -1.27
C ILE A 7 7.37 0.67 -1.39
N VAL A 8 6.95 1.73 -0.71
CA VAL A 8 7.63 3.02 -0.72
C VAL A 8 8.19 3.31 0.67
N ASP A 9 9.50 3.14 0.82
CA ASP A 9 10.17 3.32 2.11
C ASP A 9 11.67 3.41 1.85
N ASP A 10 12.36 4.27 2.55
CA ASP A 10 13.80 4.43 2.38
C ASP A 10 14.63 3.55 3.31
N GLU A 11 13.98 2.82 4.23
CA GLU A 11 14.67 1.91 5.14
C GLU A 11 14.77 0.53 4.51
N ARG A 12 15.97 0.21 3.99
CA ARG A 12 16.18 -1.04 3.26
C ARG A 12 15.82 -2.27 4.09
N ASP A 13 16.25 -2.31 5.35
CA ASP A 13 16.00 -3.48 6.19
C ASP A 13 14.52 -3.73 6.40
N PHE A 14 13.76 -2.65 6.57
CA PHE A 14 12.32 -2.74 6.72
C PHE A 14 11.67 -3.29 5.45
N VAL A 15 12.10 -2.75 4.30
CA VAL A 15 11.56 -3.20 3.00
C VAL A 15 11.84 -4.68 2.80
N GLU A 16 13.06 -5.13 3.11
CA GLU A 16 13.42 -6.53 2.96
C GLU A 16 12.59 -7.44 3.85
N LEU A 17 12.33 -7.00 5.08
CA LEU A 17 11.48 -7.76 5.99
C LEU A 17 10.07 -7.92 5.44
N VAL A 18 9.48 -6.83 4.96
CA VAL A 18 8.13 -6.85 4.40
C VAL A 18 8.09 -7.73 3.16
N GLN A 19 9.08 -7.60 2.27
CA GLN A 19 9.15 -8.44 1.09
C GLN A 19 9.25 -9.92 1.44
N PHE A 20 10.04 -10.25 2.45
CA PHE A 20 10.19 -11.64 2.87
C PHE A 20 8.84 -12.20 3.36
N ARG A 21 8.17 -11.46 4.25
CA ARG A 21 6.92 -11.91 4.83
C ARG A 21 5.80 -12.02 3.79
N LEU A 22 5.63 -11.00 2.99
CA LEU A 22 4.54 -10.97 2.01
C LEU A 22 4.87 -11.80 0.77
N GLY A 23 6.15 -11.89 0.41
CA GLY A 23 6.56 -12.74 -0.69
C GLY A 23 6.23 -14.21 -0.45
N ALA A 24 6.30 -14.65 0.81
CA ALA A 24 5.93 -16.01 1.17
C ALA A 24 4.45 -16.29 0.91
N LEU A 25 3.62 -15.24 0.81
CA LEU A 25 2.20 -15.36 0.50
C LEU A 25 1.91 -15.26 -1.00
N GLY A 26 2.95 -15.10 -1.82
CA GLY A 26 2.81 -15.12 -3.27
C GLY A 26 2.75 -13.76 -3.94
N TYR A 27 2.90 -12.66 -3.21
CA TYR A 27 2.86 -11.33 -3.81
C TYR A 27 4.20 -11.01 -4.48
N GLU A 28 4.13 -10.22 -5.56
CA GLU A 28 5.30 -9.63 -6.19
C GLU A 28 5.44 -8.18 -5.78
N PHE A 29 6.65 -7.63 -5.93
CA PHE A 29 6.94 -6.31 -5.40
C PHE A 29 7.64 -5.42 -6.40
N ILE A 30 7.35 -4.13 -6.25
CA ILE A 30 8.10 -3.02 -6.83
C ILE A 30 8.52 -2.17 -5.65
N VAL A 31 9.75 -1.69 -5.63
CA VAL A 31 10.26 -0.92 -4.50
C VAL A 31 10.64 0.49 -4.97
N ALA A 32 10.22 1.48 -4.20
CA ALA A 32 10.63 2.87 -4.38
C ALA A 32 11.20 3.37 -3.06
N SER A 33 12.28 4.13 -3.10
CA SER A 33 12.92 4.61 -1.88
C SER A 33 12.63 6.09 -1.60
N ASP A 34 11.91 6.76 -2.49
CA ASP A 34 11.51 8.16 -2.29
C ASP A 34 10.21 8.43 -3.04
N GLY A 35 9.68 9.65 -2.83
CA GLY A 35 8.39 10.00 -3.39
C GLY A 35 8.37 10.14 -4.91
N VAL A 36 9.44 10.66 -5.49
CA VAL A 36 9.53 10.82 -6.94
C VAL A 36 9.52 9.45 -7.61
N GLN A 37 10.31 8.51 -7.10
CA GLN A 37 10.31 7.14 -7.59
C GLN A 37 8.93 6.50 -7.45
N ALA A 38 8.27 6.75 -6.31
CA ALA A 38 6.95 6.18 -6.06
C ALA A 38 5.94 6.62 -7.12
N LEU A 39 5.92 7.91 -7.43
CA LEU A 39 5.01 8.44 -8.44
C LEU A 39 5.29 7.84 -9.81
N SER A 40 6.55 7.79 -10.19
CA SER A 40 6.96 7.24 -11.47
C SER A 40 6.58 5.77 -11.60
N GLN A 41 6.89 4.98 -10.57
CA GLN A 41 6.65 3.55 -10.62
C GLN A 41 5.16 3.20 -10.51
N ALA A 42 4.40 3.98 -9.75
CA ALA A 42 2.96 3.77 -9.68
C ALA A 42 2.30 3.97 -11.05
N ARG A 43 2.72 5.00 -11.77
CA ARG A 43 2.20 5.26 -13.12
C ARG A 43 2.63 4.19 -14.12
N GLN A 44 3.90 3.77 -14.04
CA GLN A 44 4.47 2.84 -15.01
C GLN A 44 3.93 1.43 -14.82
N PHE A 45 3.91 0.93 -13.60
CA PHE A 45 3.58 -0.47 -13.32
C PHE A 45 2.17 -0.70 -12.83
N LYS A 46 1.46 0.33 -12.41
CA LYS A 46 0.08 0.25 -11.94
C LYS A 46 -0.10 -0.90 -10.94
N PRO A 47 0.57 -0.80 -9.78
CA PRO A 47 0.49 -1.87 -8.79
C PRO A 47 -0.94 -2.06 -8.28
N ASP A 48 -1.19 -3.22 -7.70
CA ASP A 48 -2.50 -3.53 -7.14
C ASP A 48 -2.71 -2.92 -5.77
N LEU A 49 -1.61 -2.54 -5.10
CA LEU A 49 -1.66 -1.93 -3.77
C LEU A 49 -0.35 -1.19 -3.53
N ILE A 50 -0.41 -0.11 -2.77
CA ILE A 50 0.77 0.67 -2.40
C ILE A 50 0.89 0.71 -0.89
N LEU A 51 2.05 0.28 -0.37
CA LEU A 51 2.45 0.50 1.02
C LEU A 51 3.34 1.71 1.03
N LEU A 52 2.93 2.76 1.72
CA LEU A 52 3.52 4.09 1.56
C LEU A 52 3.91 4.67 2.91
N ASP A 53 5.22 4.87 3.12
CA ASP A 53 5.69 5.56 4.30
C ASP A 53 5.39 7.06 4.17
N ILE A 54 5.02 7.67 5.27
CA ILE A 54 4.78 9.11 5.29
C ILE A 54 6.10 9.88 5.30
N LEU A 55 7.09 9.37 6.02
CA LEU A 55 8.39 10.06 6.16
C LEU A 55 9.34 9.60 5.05
N LEU A 56 9.38 10.35 3.96
CA LEU A 56 10.26 10.09 2.84
C LEU A 56 11.26 11.24 2.69
N PRO A 57 12.41 11.00 2.06
CA PRO A 57 13.48 12.02 2.02
C PRO A 57 13.18 13.24 1.14
N ASP A 58 12.31 13.10 0.16
CA ASP A 58 12.03 14.19 -0.79
C ASP A 58 10.62 14.74 -0.63
N LEU A 59 9.61 13.98 -1.03
CA LEU A 59 8.20 14.31 -0.84
C LEU A 59 7.66 13.48 0.30
N ASP A 60 6.84 14.05 1.18
CA ASP A 60 6.22 13.23 2.20
C ASP A 60 5.14 12.33 1.57
N GLY A 61 4.80 11.24 2.27
CA GLY A 61 3.85 10.26 1.75
C GLY A 61 2.45 10.82 1.57
N LEU A 62 2.07 11.82 2.37
CA LEU A 62 0.75 12.44 2.22
C LEU A 62 0.66 13.17 0.88
N SER A 63 1.72 13.88 0.50
CA SER A 63 1.77 14.55 -0.80
C SER A 63 1.76 13.55 -1.94
N VAL A 64 2.48 12.45 -1.81
CA VAL A 64 2.48 11.39 -2.82
C VAL A 64 1.07 10.85 -3.01
N CYS A 65 0.38 10.55 -1.92
CA CYS A 65 -0.98 10.04 -1.97
C CYS A 65 -1.91 11.04 -2.67
N GLU A 66 -1.81 12.31 -2.31
CA GLU A 66 -2.64 13.34 -2.92
C GLU A 66 -2.46 13.40 -4.43
N ILE A 67 -1.21 13.34 -4.89
CA ILE A 67 -0.92 13.38 -6.32
C ILE A 67 -1.50 12.14 -7.01
N LEU A 68 -1.31 10.96 -6.41
CA LEU A 68 -1.84 9.71 -6.98
C LEU A 68 -3.36 9.74 -7.10
N ARG A 69 -4.04 10.33 -6.12
CA ARG A 69 -5.50 10.41 -6.13
C ARG A 69 -6.04 11.35 -7.21
N ARG A 70 -5.22 12.27 -7.71
CA ARG A 70 -5.62 13.20 -8.75
C ARG A 70 -5.39 12.70 -10.16
N GLN A 71 -4.68 11.58 -10.31
CA GLN A 71 -4.35 11.05 -11.64
C GLN A 71 -5.29 9.89 -11.99
N PRO A 72 -5.90 9.90 -13.17
CA PRO A 72 -6.85 8.84 -13.54
C PRO A 72 -6.25 7.43 -13.48
N SER A 73 -4.97 7.28 -13.83
CA SER A 73 -4.35 5.96 -13.89
C SER A 73 -4.05 5.38 -12.51
N THR A 74 -4.01 6.19 -11.45
CA THR A 74 -3.59 5.74 -10.13
C THR A 74 -4.61 6.00 -9.02
N ARG A 75 -5.66 6.77 -9.31
CA ARG A 75 -6.55 7.26 -8.26
C ARG A 75 -7.30 6.16 -7.51
N LYS A 76 -7.44 4.98 -8.08
CA LYS A 76 -8.19 3.89 -7.44
C LYS A 76 -7.30 2.83 -6.81
N ILE A 77 -5.99 2.98 -6.91
CA ILE A 77 -5.09 2.00 -6.31
C ILE A 77 -5.18 2.14 -4.78
N PRO A 78 -5.47 1.05 -4.06
CA PRO A 78 -5.54 1.12 -2.60
C PRO A 78 -4.17 1.47 -2.00
N ILE A 79 -4.18 2.35 -1.01
CA ILE A 79 -2.99 2.83 -0.35
C ILE A 79 -3.10 2.55 1.15
N ILE A 80 -2.09 1.89 1.70
CA ILE A 80 -1.94 1.72 3.14
C ILE A 80 -0.73 2.53 3.56
N PHE A 81 -0.93 3.47 4.47
CA PHE A 81 0.17 4.24 5.04
C PHE A 81 0.88 3.44 6.13
N MET A 82 2.20 3.64 6.21
CA MET A 82 3.03 3.10 7.28
C MET A 82 3.87 4.25 7.82
N SER A 83 3.99 4.38 9.12
CA SER A 83 4.86 5.42 9.64
C SER A 83 5.20 5.21 11.11
N ALA A 84 6.34 5.78 11.52
CA ALA A 84 6.67 5.91 12.93
C ALA A 84 5.85 7.01 13.61
N LEU A 85 5.20 7.88 12.83
CA LEU A 85 4.35 8.93 13.36
C LEU A 85 3.04 8.37 13.91
N SER A 86 2.43 9.09 14.84
CA SER A 86 1.16 8.67 15.45
C SER A 86 0.33 9.93 15.75
N GLY A 87 -0.82 9.73 16.40
CA GLY A 87 -1.68 10.85 16.80
C GLY A 87 -2.48 11.43 15.65
N ASP A 88 -2.38 12.75 15.48
CA ASP A 88 -3.21 13.47 14.50
C ASP A 88 -2.98 13.02 13.06
N VAL A 89 -1.84 12.38 12.79
CA VAL A 89 -1.55 11.89 11.44
C VAL A 89 -2.62 10.90 10.95
N THR A 90 -3.13 10.07 11.85
CA THR A 90 -4.16 9.09 11.48
C THR A 90 -5.40 9.76 10.89
N LYS A 91 -5.83 10.88 11.49
CA LYS A 91 -6.99 11.60 10.98
C LYS A 91 -6.73 12.18 9.60
N ARG A 92 -5.51 12.69 9.38
CA ARG A 92 -5.14 13.27 8.09
C ARG A 92 -5.10 12.22 7.00
N THR A 93 -4.61 11.01 7.32
CA THR A 93 -4.55 9.94 6.34
C THR A 93 -5.94 9.45 5.93
N VAL A 94 -6.86 9.41 6.88
CA VAL A 94 -8.27 9.08 6.57
C VAL A 94 -8.85 10.11 5.60
N ALA A 95 -8.56 11.40 5.84
CA ALA A 95 -9.03 12.48 4.97
C ALA A 95 -8.45 12.39 3.57
N MET A 96 -7.33 11.70 3.39
CA MET A 96 -6.69 11.52 2.09
C MET A 96 -7.20 10.30 1.33
N HIS A 97 -8.25 9.66 1.84
CA HIS A 97 -8.86 8.48 1.20
C HIS A 97 -7.89 7.29 1.09
N ALA A 98 -7.01 7.14 2.08
CA ALA A 98 -6.22 5.91 2.21
C ALA A 98 -7.08 4.81 2.81
N GLU A 99 -6.76 3.57 2.49
CA GLU A 99 -7.53 2.43 3.00
C GLU A 99 -7.20 2.11 4.46
N ASP A 100 -5.96 2.38 4.90
CA ASP A 100 -5.58 2.08 6.27
C ASP A 100 -4.29 2.80 6.63
N PHE A 101 -3.94 2.73 7.91
CA PHE A 101 -2.73 3.31 8.46
C PHE A 101 -2.16 2.35 9.51
N PHE A 102 -0.87 2.04 9.40
CA PHE A 102 -0.18 1.17 10.36
C PHE A 102 0.99 1.92 10.96
N THR A 103 1.10 1.89 12.29
CA THR A 103 2.22 2.47 13.01
C THR A 103 3.39 1.49 13.02
N LYS A 104 4.60 1.98 12.82
CA LYS A 104 5.80 1.16 12.96
C LYS A 104 6.19 1.04 14.45
N PRO A 105 6.62 -0.15 14.90
CA PRO A 105 6.78 -1.37 14.14
C PRO A 105 5.43 -1.99 13.80
N LEU A 106 5.32 -2.56 12.61
CA LEU A 106 4.06 -3.07 12.11
C LEU A 106 3.64 -4.36 12.79
N ASP A 107 2.35 -4.50 13.02
CA ASP A 107 1.73 -5.79 13.31
C ASP A 107 1.59 -6.52 11.97
N LEU A 108 2.59 -7.34 11.64
CA LEU A 108 2.65 -7.98 10.33
C LEU A 108 1.48 -8.92 10.05
N PRO A 109 1.03 -9.75 11.00
CA PRO A 109 -0.17 -10.55 10.73
C PRO A 109 -1.40 -9.72 10.40
N ARG A 110 -1.58 -8.58 11.09
CA ARG A 110 -2.71 -7.70 10.80
C ARG A 110 -2.56 -7.05 9.43
N LEU A 111 -1.34 -6.65 9.06
CA LEU A 111 -1.08 -6.10 7.74
C LEU A 111 -1.36 -7.14 6.66
N GLU A 112 -0.92 -8.38 6.87
CA GLU A 112 -1.16 -9.46 5.91
C GLU A 112 -2.65 -9.66 5.67
N ARG A 113 -3.44 -9.66 6.75
CA ARG A 113 -4.89 -9.81 6.62
C ARG A 113 -5.52 -8.64 5.87
N ARG A 114 -5.07 -7.42 6.18
CA ARG A 114 -5.62 -6.23 5.53
C ARG A 114 -5.32 -6.21 4.04
N ILE A 115 -4.10 -6.59 3.67
CA ILE A 115 -3.72 -6.69 2.27
C ILE A 115 -4.57 -7.74 1.55
N ALA A 116 -4.75 -8.90 2.18
CA ALA A 116 -5.58 -9.94 1.59
C ALA A 116 -7.01 -9.46 1.36
N ASP A 117 -7.58 -8.75 2.34
CA ASP A 117 -8.91 -8.20 2.20
C ASP A 117 -9.02 -7.25 1.01
N LEU A 118 -8.02 -6.40 0.83
CA LEU A 118 -8.06 -5.41 -0.25
C LEU A 118 -7.81 -6.02 -1.61
N LEU A 119 -6.92 -7.01 -1.69
CA LEU A 119 -6.50 -7.57 -2.97
C LEU A 119 -7.36 -8.75 -3.44
N HIS A 120 -7.98 -9.45 -2.50
CA HIS A 120 -8.78 -10.62 -2.84
C HIS A 120 -10.27 -10.37 -2.71
N ARG A 121 -10.68 -9.14 -2.42
CA ARG A 121 -12.07 -8.76 -2.38
C ARG A 121 -12.59 -8.66 -3.82
N GLU A 122 -13.58 -9.50 -4.15
CA GLU A 122 -14.16 -9.48 -5.49
C GLU A 122 -15.33 -8.51 -5.54
N PRO A 123 -15.45 -7.81 -6.60
CA PRO A 123 -16.67 -7.04 -6.83
C PRO A 123 -17.82 -7.96 -7.04
N SER A 124 -18.00 -8.83 -7.06
CA SER A 124 -18.67 -9.88 -7.26
C SER A 124 -18.98 -10.87 -7.20
N THR A 125 -18.40 -11.10 -7.25
CA THR A 125 -18.35 -11.93 -6.99
C THR A 125 -18.89 -12.53 -7.13
N VAL A 126 -18.90 -12.66 -7.23
CA VAL A 126 -18.95 -13.19 -7.22
C VAL A 126 -19.32 -13.89 -7.35
N ASN A 127 -19.52 -14.16 -7.33
CA ASN A 127 -19.50 -14.80 -7.34
C ASN A 127 -19.68 -15.37 -7.15
N GLY A 128 -20.06 -15.38 -6.99
CA GLY A 128 -19.91 -15.96 -6.51
C GLY A 128 -20.02 -16.32 -6.21
N ALA A 129 -20.17 -16.61 -6.04
CA ALA A 129 -19.96 -16.96 -5.51
C ALA A 129 -19.85 -17.10 -5.01
N GLU A 130 -19.82 -17.27 -4.64
CA GLU A 130 -19.49 -17.26 -3.99
C GLU A 130 -19.30 -17.23 -3.41
N PRO A 131 -19.55 -17.44 -3.12
CA PRO A 131 -19.20 -17.44 -2.33
C PRO A 131 -18.90 -17.51 -1.82
N LYS A 132 -18.77 -17.85 -1.32
CA LYS A 132 -18.30 -17.77 -0.72
C LYS A 132 -17.78 -17.77 -0.34
N ARG A 133 -18.00 -18.02 -0.15
CA ARG A 133 -17.38 -17.77 0.24
C ARG A 133 -17.16 -17.96 0.65
N PRO A 134 -17.37 -18.11 0.90
CA PRO A 134 -16.91 -18.13 1.53
C PRO A 134 -16.70 -17.95 1.71
#